data_40dbcb51799540aeba5d485c2f0d94f6
#
_entry.id   40dbcb51799540aeba5d485c2f0d94f6
#
_cell.length_a   1.000
_cell.length_b   1.000
_cell.length_c   1.000
_cell.angle_alpha   90.00
_cell.angle_beta   90.00
_cell.angle_gamma   90.00
#
_symmetry.space_group_name_H-M   'P 1'
#
loop_
_entity.id
_entity.type
_entity.pdbx_description
1 polymer ?
#
loop_
_entity_poly.entity_id
_entity_poly.type
_entity_poly.pdbx_seq_one_letter_code
_entity_poly.pdbx_strand_id
1 'polypeptide(L)'
;MQIPRDLSLRLDPVDAPLADPQPFRHAAVLALLLPGEHTRILLIERPGTMRAHAGQLAFPGGKPDPGDRDLLDTALREAEEEIGLPRALVQILGRLSPVPVPSGHVVVPFVGVVAEPFTPQNNEAEVKSILTPTLQQLIDPQVYKFAGMREWQGRRYALHEFNIHQPPLWGATARMVHDLLHRMQLIPDVPDEV
;
A
#
# COMPACT_ATOMS: atom_id res chain seq x y z
N MET A 1 -4.24 2.38 -19.01
CA MET A 1 -3.30 3.31 -18.34
C MET A 1 -2.06 2.53 -17.98
N GLN A 2 -0.87 3.08 -18.25
CA GLN A 2 0.41 2.40 -18.07
C GLN A 2 1.21 3.02 -16.92
N ILE A 3 2.17 2.27 -16.39
CA ILE A 3 3.11 2.78 -15.37
C ILE A 3 4.00 3.85 -16.02
N PRO A 4 4.11 5.06 -15.44
CA PRO A 4 5.02 6.09 -15.94
C PRO A 4 6.48 5.58 -15.92
N ARG A 5 7.23 5.80 -17.01
CA ARG A 5 8.64 5.34 -17.12
C ARG A 5 9.55 5.97 -16.08
N ASP A 6 9.21 7.16 -15.62
CA ASP A 6 9.95 7.95 -14.63
C ASP A 6 9.36 7.82 -13.20
N LEU A 7 8.48 6.84 -12.96
CA LEU A 7 7.87 6.66 -11.63
C LEU A 7 8.93 6.52 -10.55
N SER A 8 9.99 5.75 -10.79
CA SER A 8 11.08 5.57 -9.83
C SER A 8 11.78 6.88 -9.42
N LEU A 9 11.80 7.89 -10.31
CA LEU A 9 12.35 9.22 -9.99
C LEU A 9 11.43 10.08 -9.10
N ARG A 10 10.19 9.65 -8.93
CA ARG A 10 9.16 10.35 -8.13
C ARG A 10 8.89 9.65 -6.80
N LEU A 11 9.51 8.49 -6.60
CA LEU A 11 9.45 7.73 -5.35
C LEU A 11 10.65 8.08 -4.47
N ASP A 12 10.49 7.91 -3.16
CA ASP A 12 11.61 8.03 -2.25
C ASP A 12 12.57 6.83 -2.46
N PRO A 13 13.89 7.02 -2.28
CA PRO A 13 14.83 5.90 -2.27
C PRO A 13 14.43 4.84 -1.24
N VAL A 14 14.72 3.57 -1.55
CA VAL A 14 14.39 2.43 -0.67
C VAL A 14 15.01 2.61 0.73
N ASP A 15 16.23 3.10 0.77
CA ASP A 15 17.06 3.31 1.96
C ASP A 15 16.96 4.73 2.56
N ALA A 16 16.03 5.57 2.05
CA ALA A 16 15.85 6.91 2.59
C ALA A 16 15.60 6.84 4.11
N PRO A 17 16.21 7.73 4.91
CA PRO A 17 16.00 7.74 6.36
C PRO A 17 14.52 7.95 6.69
N LEU A 18 14.03 7.27 7.73
CA LEU A 18 12.71 7.54 8.28
C LEU A 18 12.79 8.83 9.11
N ALA A 19 11.84 9.73 8.89
CA ALA A 19 11.87 11.08 9.46
C ALA A 19 11.81 11.12 11.00
N ASP A 20 11.44 10.04 11.65
CA ASP A 20 11.40 9.91 13.10
C ASP A 20 12.01 8.57 13.54
N PRO A 21 13.24 8.60 14.14
CA PRO A 21 13.85 7.42 14.73
C PRO A 21 13.25 7.05 16.10
N GLN A 22 12.25 7.81 16.59
CA GLN A 22 11.58 7.52 17.85
C GLN A 22 10.88 6.15 17.84
N PRO A 23 10.55 5.56 19.00
CA PRO A 23 10.28 4.14 19.18
C PRO A 23 8.93 3.68 18.57
N PHE A 24 8.62 4.21 17.41
CA PHE A 24 7.53 3.65 16.61
C PHE A 24 7.91 2.22 16.16
N ARG A 25 6.99 1.32 16.40
CA ARG A 25 7.11 0.00 15.82
C ARG A 25 6.88 0.13 14.32
N HIS A 26 7.80 -0.37 13.52
CA HIS A 26 7.63 -0.35 12.07
C HIS A 26 6.79 -1.52 11.59
N ALA A 27 6.11 -1.30 10.47
CA ALA A 27 5.52 -2.31 9.62
C ALA A 27 5.88 -1.97 8.17
N ALA A 28 5.91 -2.96 7.30
CA ALA A 28 6.23 -2.77 5.90
C ALA A 28 5.18 -3.43 5.02
N VAL A 29 4.82 -2.79 3.91
CA VAL A 29 3.86 -3.29 2.94
C VAL A 29 4.37 -3.15 1.52
N LEU A 30 3.88 -3.98 0.61
CA LEU A 30 4.23 -3.96 -0.81
C LEU A 30 3.06 -3.42 -1.64
N ALA A 31 3.18 -2.20 -2.14
CA ALA A 31 2.29 -1.63 -3.15
C ALA A 31 2.67 -2.20 -4.52
N LEU A 32 2.07 -3.34 -4.87
CA LEU A 32 2.42 -4.12 -6.04
C LEU A 32 1.63 -3.66 -7.26
N LEU A 33 2.35 -3.23 -8.31
CA LEU A 33 1.82 -2.91 -9.63
C LEU A 33 1.87 -4.14 -10.52
N LEU A 34 0.73 -4.45 -11.14
CA LEU A 34 0.57 -5.53 -12.11
C LEU A 34 0.42 -4.92 -13.51
N PRO A 35 1.49 -4.97 -14.34
CA PRO A 35 1.42 -4.49 -15.72
C PRO A 35 0.42 -5.31 -16.56
N GLY A 36 -0.08 -4.72 -17.63
CA GLY A 36 -0.98 -5.35 -18.58
C GLY A 36 -1.58 -4.32 -19.52
N GLU A 37 -2.65 -4.68 -20.22
CA GLU A 37 -3.42 -3.72 -21.02
C GLU A 37 -3.86 -2.52 -20.17
N HIS A 38 -4.29 -2.82 -18.95
CA HIS A 38 -4.54 -1.84 -17.90
C HIS A 38 -3.71 -2.20 -16.67
N THR A 39 -2.86 -1.29 -16.21
CA THR A 39 -2.12 -1.47 -14.95
C THR A 39 -3.10 -1.57 -13.79
N ARG A 40 -2.88 -2.56 -12.93
CA ARG A 40 -3.67 -2.82 -11.72
C ARG A 40 -2.77 -2.69 -10.49
N ILE A 41 -3.36 -2.44 -9.33
CA ILE A 41 -2.69 -2.62 -8.05
C ILE A 41 -3.27 -3.84 -7.33
N LEU A 42 -2.44 -4.55 -6.58
CA LEU A 42 -2.88 -5.70 -5.82
C LEU A 42 -3.19 -5.29 -4.39
N LEU A 43 -4.38 -5.66 -3.92
CA LEU A 43 -4.84 -5.49 -2.55
C LEU A 43 -5.31 -6.85 -2.03
N ILE A 44 -5.18 -7.06 -0.73
CA ILE A 44 -5.73 -8.22 -0.01
C ILE A 44 -6.90 -7.79 0.88
N GLU A 45 -7.90 -8.64 1.02
CA GLU A 45 -8.94 -8.53 2.03
C GLU A 45 -8.53 -9.37 3.24
N ARG A 46 -8.43 -8.75 4.41
CA ARG A 46 -8.08 -9.44 5.65
C ARG A 46 -9.26 -10.29 6.16
N PRO A 47 -9.02 -11.48 6.73
CA PRO A 47 -10.09 -12.31 7.26
C PRO A 47 -10.93 -11.60 8.31
N GLY A 48 -12.25 -11.83 8.28
CA GLY A 48 -13.19 -11.26 9.25
C GLY A 48 -13.00 -11.73 10.70
N THR A 49 -12.22 -12.79 10.90
CA THR A 49 -11.88 -13.37 12.20
C THR A 49 -10.73 -12.67 12.91
N MET A 50 -10.03 -11.77 12.24
CA MET A 50 -8.92 -11.03 12.85
C MET A 50 -9.41 -10.04 13.91
N ARG A 51 -8.68 -9.93 15.05
CA ARG A 51 -9.03 -8.99 16.14
C ARG A 51 -8.96 -7.53 15.74
N ALA A 52 -8.18 -7.18 14.72
CA ALA A 52 -8.02 -5.83 14.20
C ALA A 52 -8.11 -5.83 12.68
N HIS A 53 -8.73 -4.79 12.12
CA HIS A 53 -8.84 -4.58 10.66
C HIS A 53 -9.56 -5.72 9.90
N ALA A 54 -10.48 -6.44 10.56
CA ALA A 54 -11.29 -7.49 9.97
C ALA A 54 -12.04 -6.99 8.72
N GLY A 55 -11.94 -7.72 7.60
CA GLY A 55 -12.62 -7.39 6.35
C GLY A 55 -12.12 -6.13 5.64
N GLN A 56 -11.04 -5.51 6.13
CA GLN A 56 -10.46 -4.33 5.47
C GLN A 56 -9.51 -4.72 4.34
N LEU A 57 -9.47 -3.85 3.33
CA LEU A 57 -8.47 -3.97 2.26
C LEU A 57 -7.13 -3.39 2.72
N ALA A 58 -6.05 -4.08 2.37
CA ALA A 58 -4.68 -3.67 2.65
C ALA A 58 -3.75 -4.03 1.48
N PHE A 59 -2.58 -3.42 1.46
CA PHE A 59 -1.45 -3.99 0.72
C PHE A 59 -0.92 -5.21 1.47
N PRO A 60 -0.39 -6.23 0.78
CA PRO A 60 0.36 -7.31 1.43
C PRO A 60 1.47 -6.76 2.30
N GLY A 61 1.63 -7.32 3.50
CA GLY A 61 2.65 -6.86 4.42
C GLY A 61 2.32 -7.02 5.90
N GLY A 62 3.32 -6.77 6.72
CA GLY A 62 3.22 -7.00 8.16
C GLY A 62 4.34 -6.35 8.97
N LYS A 63 4.63 -6.98 10.10
CA LYS A 63 5.65 -6.55 11.04
C LYS A 63 6.98 -7.23 10.72
N PRO A 64 8.12 -6.59 11.02
CA PRO A 64 9.41 -7.24 10.94
C PRO A 64 9.47 -8.50 11.80
N ASP A 65 10.02 -9.55 11.23
CA ASP A 65 10.42 -10.76 11.94
C ASP A 65 11.93 -10.68 12.27
N PRO A 66 12.42 -11.34 13.33
CA PRO A 66 13.86 -11.36 13.66
C PRO A 66 14.78 -11.87 12.53
N GLY A 67 14.23 -12.60 11.56
CA GLY A 67 14.97 -13.07 10.37
C GLY A 67 15.05 -12.06 9.22
N ASP A 68 14.28 -10.99 9.26
CA ASP A 68 14.25 -9.97 8.20
C ASP A 68 15.50 -9.08 8.28
N ARG A 69 16.17 -8.85 7.14
CA ARG A 69 17.37 -8.00 7.05
C ARG A 69 17.04 -6.52 7.19
N ASP A 70 15.87 -6.11 6.68
CA ASP A 70 15.36 -4.75 6.65
C ASP A 70 13.83 -4.75 6.39
N LEU A 71 13.23 -3.56 6.35
CA LEU A 71 11.78 -3.41 6.11
C LEU A 71 11.36 -3.83 4.70
N LEU A 72 12.24 -3.74 3.70
CA LEU A 72 11.95 -4.24 2.37
C LEU A 72 11.87 -5.78 2.38
N ASP A 73 12.78 -6.42 3.09
CA ASP A 73 12.78 -7.88 3.25
C ASP A 73 11.49 -8.35 3.94
N THR A 74 11.03 -7.60 4.98
CA THR A 74 9.72 -7.82 5.59
C THR A 74 8.58 -7.76 4.57
N ALA A 75 8.50 -6.69 3.76
CA ALA A 75 7.41 -6.52 2.79
C ALA A 75 7.39 -7.63 1.73
N LEU A 76 8.57 -8.08 1.30
CA LEU A 76 8.69 -9.17 0.32
C LEU A 76 8.37 -10.54 0.92
N ARG A 77 8.79 -10.82 2.17
CA ARG A 77 8.46 -12.06 2.88
C ARG A 77 6.95 -12.18 3.07
N GLU A 78 6.33 -11.15 3.59
CA GLU A 78 4.88 -11.12 3.82
C GLU A 78 4.09 -11.30 2.50
N ALA A 79 4.51 -10.65 1.41
CA ALA A 79 3.89 -10.85 0.11
C ALA A 79 4.06 -12.29 -0.43
N GLU A 80 5.20 -12.94 -0.16
CA GLU A 80 5.41 -14.35 -0.49
C GLU A 80 4.49 -15.26 0.34
N GLU A 81 4.34 -14.99 1.64
CA GLU A 81 3.50 -15.76 2.57
C GLU A 81 2.00 -15.56 2.30
N GLU A 82 1.55 -14.31 2.10
CA GLU A 82 0.14 -13.95 1.95
C GLU A 82 -0.45 -14.26 0.57
N ILE A 83 0.34 -14.07 -0.51
CA ILE A 83 -0.15 -14.16 -1.89
C ILE A 83 0.69 -15.05 -2.81
N GLY A 84 1.69 -15.77 -2.28
CA GLY A 84 2.56 -16.67 -3.04
C GLY A 84 3.46 -15.95 -4.04
N LEU A 85 3.81 -14.69 -3.83
CA LEU A 85 4.62 -13.88 -4.75
C LEU A 85 6.11 -14.18 -4.61
N PRO A 86 6.77 -14.84 -5.59
CA PRO A 86 8.21 -15.05 -5.54
C PRO A 86 8.96 -13.69 -5.56
N ARG A 87 9.84 -13.47 -4.60
CA ARG A 87 10.64 -12.23 -4.48
C ARG A 87 11.39 -11.89 -5.77
N ALA A 88 11.88 -12.92 -6.49
CA ALA A 88 12.63 -12.76 -7.74
C ALA A 88 11.82 -12.13 -8.88
N LEU A 89 10.49 -12.18 -8.80
CA LEU A 89 9.60 -11.57 -9.80
C LEU A 89 9.35 -10.09 -9.55
N VAL A 90 9.78 -9.54 -8.43
CA VAL A 90 9.48 -8.16 -8.04
C VAL A 90 10.65 -7.23 -8.36
N GLN A 91 10.43 -6.30 -9.26
CA GLN A 91 11.31 -5.15 -9.43
C GLN A 91 10.87 -4.02 -8.50
N ILE A 92 11.70 -3.67 -7.53
CA ILE A 92 11.43 -2.54 -6.62
C ILE A 92 11.77 -1.22 -7.32
N LEU A 93 10.82 -0.29 -7.27
CA LEU A 93 10.96 1.05 -7.87
C LEU A 93 11.36 2.12 -6.85
N GLY A 94 11.05 1.94 -5.57
CA GLY A 94 11.25 2.88 -4.49
C GLY A 94 10.20 2.69 -3.39
N ARG A 95 9.92 3.73 -2.62
CA ARG A 95 8.88 3.70 -1.58
C ARG A 95 8.02 4.96 -1.59
N LEU A 96 6.85 4.87 -0.98
CA LEU A 96 5.96 6.00 -0.70
C LEU A 96 6.29 6.62 0.65
N SER A 97 5.62 7.73 0.95
CA SER A 97 5.69 8.37 2.27
C SER A 97 5.27 7.40 3.38
N PRO A 98 6.06 7.26 4.46
CA PRO A 98 5.65 6.46 5.60
C PRO A 98 4.38 7.00 6.25
N VAL A 99 3.48 6.10 6.65
CA VAL A 99 2.16 6.44 7.21
C VAL A 99 2.10 6.05 8.68
N PRO A 100 2.06 7.02 9.62
CA PRO A 100 1.79 6.72 11.02
C PRO A 100 0.34 6.27 11.20
N VAL A 101 0.13 5.27 12.08
CA VAL A 101 -1.19 4.71 12.36
C VAL A 101 -1.49 4.71 13.86
N PRO A 102 -2.78 4.79 14.28
CA PRO A 102 -3.18 4.91 15.69
C PRO A 102 -2.69 3.78 16.60
N SER A 103 -2.31 2.64 16.04
CA SER A 103 -1.73 1.51 16.79
C SER A 103 -0.30 1.75 17.29
N GLY A 104 0.29 2.93 17.02
CA GLY A 104 1.67 3.26 17.37
C GLY A 104 2.72 2.63 16.44
N HIS A 105 2.30 2.29 15.21
CA HIS A 105 3.21 1.85 14.15
C HIS A 105 3.37 2.94 13.10
N VAL A 106 4.49 2.89 12.39
CA VAL A 106 4.69 3.59 11.11
C VAL A 106 4.75 2.52 10.03
N VAL A 107 3.84 2.61 9.06
CA VAL A 107 3.80 1.70 7.92
C VAL A 107 4.64 2.28 6.79
N VAL A 108 5.62 1.53 6.31
CA VAL A 108 6.51 1.92 5.20
C VAL A 108 6.09 1.16 3.94
N PRO A 109 5.54 1.86 2.92
CA PRO A 109 5.07 1.21 1.70
C PRO A 109 6.17 1.21 0.64
N PHE A 110 6.61 0.02 0.22
CA PHE A 110 7.48 -0.16 -0.94
C PHE A 110 6.66 -0.33 -2.20
N VAL A 111 7.12 0.25 -3.31
CA VAL A 111 6.48 0.12 -4.62
C VAL A 111 7.26 -0.86 -5.45
N GLY A 112 6.57 -1.92 -5.89
CA GLY A 112 7.14 -2.94 -6.75
C GLY A 112 6.30 -3.18 -8.00
N VAL A 113 6.95 -3.68 -9.04
CA VAL A 113 6.31 -4.12 -10.30
C VAL A 113 6.64 -5.58 -10.50
N VAL A 114 5.63 -6.39 -10.87
CA VAL A 114 5.87 -7.78 -11.29
C VAL A 114 6.47 -7.78 -12.69
N ALA A 115 7.64 -8.40 -12.83
CA ALA A 115 8.38 -8.43 -14.09
C ALA A 115 7.79 -9.41 -15.12
N GLU A 116 7.10 -10.46 -14.66
CA GLU A 116 6.53 -11.53 -15.48
C GLU A 116 5.08 -11.81 -15.08
N PRO A 117 4.28 -12.49 -15.93
CA PRO A 117 2.93 -12.89 -15.56
C PRO A 117 2.93 -13.70 -14.26
N PHE A 118 2.16 -13.24 -13.29
CA PHE A 118 2.01 -13.85 -11.98
C PHE A 118 0.54 -14.02 -11.65
N THR A 119 0.16 -15.19 -11.16
CA THR A 119 -1.18 -15.47 -10.66
C THR A 119 -1.10 -15.59 -9.15
N PRO A 120 -1.60 -14.59 -8.40
CA PRO A 120 -1.56 -14.62 -6.94
C PRO A 120 -2.42 -15.76 -6.40
N GLN A 121 -1.92 -16.40 -5.33
CA GLN A 121 -2.59 -17.47 -4.59
C GLN A 121 -2.69 -17.02 -3.14
N ASN A 122 -3.91 -16.79 -2.65
CA ASN A 122 -4.10 -16.36 -1.28
C ASN A 122 -3.83 -17.50 -0.28
N ASN A 123 -3.11 -17.19 0.79
CA ASN A 123 -3.06 -18.00 1.99
C ASN A 123 -4.36 -17.80 2.76
N GLU A 124 -5.27 -18.75 2.74
CA GLU A 124 -6.61 -18.63 3.34
C GLU A 124 -6.60 -18.36 4.85
N ALA A 125 -5.49 -18.65 5.54
CA ALA A 125 -5.34 -18.33 6.96
C ALA A 125 -5.18 -16.82 7.21
N GLU A 126 -4.63 -16.08 6.25
CA GLU A 126 -4.25 -14.66 6.41
C GLU A 126 -4.94 -13.74 5.41
N VAL A 127 -5.40 -14.28 4.28
CA VAL A 127 -6.03 -13.53 3.19
C VAL A 127 -7.36 -14.17 2.80
N LYS A 128 -8.44 -13.43 2.96
CA LYS A 128 -9.77 -13.88 2.56
C LYS A 128 -9.96 -13.83 1.04
N SER A 129 -9.52 -12.74 0.41
CA SER A 129 -9.61 -12.56 -1.04
C SER A 129 -8.55 -11.58 -1.54
N ILE A 130 -8.29 -11.65 -2.85
CA ILE A 130 -7.36 -10.75 -3.53
C ILE A 130 -8.16 -9.89 -4.51
N LEU A 131 -7.95 -8.57 -4.46
CA LEU A 131 -8.55 -7.60 -5.37
C LEU A 131 -7.47 -6.94 -6.22
N THR A 132 -7.76 -6.76 -7.50
CA THR A 132 -6.81 -6.11 -8.42
C THR A 132 -7.50 -4.98 -9.20
N PRO A 133 -7.91 -3.88 -8.53
CA PRO A 133 -8.50 -2.74 -9.24
C PRO A 133 -7.51 -2.14 -10.23
N THR A 134 -8.02 -1.66 -11.36
CA THR A 134 -7.21 -0.91 -12.33
C THR A 134 -6.95 0.51 -11.84
N LEU A 135 -5.84 1.12 -12.28
CA LEU A 135 -5.58 2.53 -12.00
C LEU A 135 -6.73 3.42 -12.51
N GLN A 136 -7.35 3.05 -13.65
CA GLN A 136 -8.48 3.78 -14.22
C GLN A 136 -9.70 3.77 -13.30
N GLN A 137 -10.00 2.63 -12.66
CA GLN A 137 -11.08 2.54 -11.67
C GLN A 137 -10.80 3.39 -10.43
N LEU A 138 -9.54 3.40 -9.96
CA LEU A 138 -9.17 4.13 -8.74
C LEU A 138 -9.23 5.64 -8.90
N ILE A 139 -9.07 6.18 -10.11
CA ILE A 139 -9.16 7.63 -10.37
C ILE A 139 -10.58 8.08 -10.80
N ASP A 140 -11.52 7.15 -10.93
CA ASP A 140 -12.90 7.48 -11.27
C ASP A 140 -13.53 8.31 -10.13
N PRO A 141 -14.11 9.51 -10.43
CA PRO A 141 -14.79 10.35 -9.44
C PRO A 141 -15.97 9.69 -8.71
N GLN A 142 -16.53 8.60 -9.26
CA GLN A 142 -17.56 7.80 -8.58
C GLN A 142 -16.96 6.80 -7.59
N VAL A 143 -15.69 6.48 -7.74
CA VAL A 143 -14.93 5.55 -6.89
C VAL A 143 -14.12 6.29 -5.84
N TYR A 144 -13.30 7.26 -6.27
CA TYR A 144 -12.47 8.04 -5.35
C TYR A 144 -13.23 9.21 -4.73
N LYS A 145 -13.07 9.38 -3.43
CA LYS A 145 -13.62 10.49 -2.67
C LYS A 145 -12.61 11.01 -1.66
N PHE A 146 -12.39 12.33 -1.67
CA PHE A 146 -11.80 13.02 -0.54
C PHE A 146 -12.85 13.14 0.58
N ALA A 147 -12.64 12.44 1.71
CA ALA A 147 -13.60 12.34 2.80
C ALA A 147 -13.40 13.42 3.90
N GLY A 148 -12.54 14.40 3.63
CA GLY A 148 -12.25 15.51 4.55
C GLY A 148 -10.94 15.34 5.31
N MET A 149 -10.77 16.13 6.37
CA MET A 149 -9.59 16.14 7.22
C MET A 149 -9.91 15.58 8.61
N ARG A 150 -8.97 14.86 9.20
CA ARG A 150 -9.07 14.37 10.59
C ARG A 150 -7.85 14.82 11.39
N GLU A 151 -8.09 15.37 12.57
CA GLU A 151 -7.03 15.69 13.50
C GLU A 151 -6.61 14.46 14.31
N TRP A 152 -5.28 14.26 14.41
CA TRP A 152 -4.68 13.26 15.27
C TRP A 152 -3.27 13.71 15.66
N GLN A 153 -2.96 13.67 16.97
CA GLN A 153 -1.69 14.12 17.54
C GLN A 153 -1.26 15.55 17.12
N GLY A 154 -2.22 16.47 17.04
CA GLY A 154 -1.97 17.88 16.69
C GLY A 154 -1.70 18.14 15.21
N ARG A 155 -1.90 17.13 14.33
CA ARG A 155 -1.80 17.26 12.87
C ARG A 155 -3.13 16.91 12.22
N ARG A 156 -3.44 17.54 11.09
CA ARG A 156 -4.61 17.25 10.29
C ARG A 156 -4.23 16.40 9.09
N TYR A 157 -4.86 15.24 8.99
CA TYR A 157 -4.60 14.24 7.95
C TYR A 157 -5.74 14.20 6.94
N ALA A 158 -5.39 14.17 5.66
CA ALA A 158 -6.35 13.96 4.58
C ALA A 158 -6.91 12.53 4.64
N LEU A 159 -8.24 12.43 4.59
CA LEU A 159 -8.96 11.16 4.53
C LEU A 159 -9.37 10.87 3.10
N HIS A 160 -8.97 9.70 2.63
CA HIS A 160 -9.29 9.20 1.30
C HIS A 160 -10.14 7.95 1.40
N GLU A 161 -11.12 7.82 0.52
CA GLU A 161 -11.94 6.62 0.37
C GLU A 161 -12.00 6.21 -1.11
N PHE A 162 -11.96 4.89 -1.35
CA PHE A 162 -12.17 4.31 -2.67
C PHE A 162 -13.28 3.26 -2.58
N ASN A 163 -14.38 3.50 -3.25
CA ASN A 163 -15.57 2.64 -3.23
C ASN A 163 -15.39 1.46 -4.21
N ILE A 164 -14.44 0.58 -3.91
CA ILE A 164 -14.11 -0.63 -4.68
C ILE A 164 -14.50 -1.92 -3.96
N HIS A 165 -14.98 -1.82 -2.72
CA HIS A 165 -15.32 -2.96 -1.86
C HIS A 165 -16.31 -2.52 -0.75
N GLN A 166 -16.83 -3.47 0.01
CA GLN A 166 -17.65 -3.22 1.21
C GLN A 166 -17.00 -3.88 2.45
N PRO A 167 -16.51 -3.09 3.40
CA PRO A 167 -16.46 -1.63 3.44
C PRO A 167 -15.52 -1.04 2.36
N PRO A 168 -15.65 0.25 2.01
CA PRO A 168 -14.76 0.89 1.04
C PRO A 168 -13.31 0.83 1.52
N LEU A 169 -12.35 0.94 0.61
CA LEU A 169 -10.95 1.12 0.98
C LEU A 169 -10.79 2.50 1.65
N TRP A 170 -10.26 2.52 2.87
CA TRP A 170 -10.09 3.72 3.70
C TRP A 170 -8.83 3.66 4.58
N GLY A 171 -8.58 4.69 5.37
CA GLY A 171 -7.48 4.73 6.34
C GLY A 171 -6.10 4.76 5.72
N ALA A 172 -5.13 4.08 6.37
CA ALA A 172 -3.73 4.11 5.96
C ALA A 172 -3.52 3.59 4.53
N THR A 173 -4.22 2.51 4.15
CA THR A 173 -4.07 1.94 2.80
C THR A 173 -4.62 2.88 1.73
N ALA A 174 -5.76 3.52 1.96
CA ALA A 174 -6.30 4.51 1.02
C ALA A 174 -5.37 5.72 0.87
N ARG A 175 -4.73 6.16 1.96
CA ARG A 175 -3.72 7.22 1.92
C ARG A 175 -2.49 6.82 1.10
N MET A 176 -1.99 5.60 1.26
CA MET A 176 -0.88 5.08 0.46
C MET A 176 -1.25 4.95 -1.02
N VAL A 177 -2.48 4.49 -1.33
CA VAL A 177 -2.99 4.45 -2.71
C VAL A 177 -3.08 5.86 -3.30
N HIS A 178 -3.57 6.85 -2.54
CA HIS A 178 -3.62 8.24 -2.98
C HIS A 178 -2.21 8.78 -3.27
N ASP A 179 -1.22 8.59 -2.37
CA ASP A 179 0.18 9.01 -2.58
C ASP A 179 0.77 8.38 -3.85
N LEU A 180 0.52 7.08 -4.08
CA LEU A 180 0.95 6.40 -5.31
C LEU A 180 0.34 7.04 -6.56
N LEU A 181 -0.98 7.24 -6.58
CA LEU A 181 -1.69 7.84 -7.72
C LEU A 181 -1.23 9.29 -7.97
N HIS A 182 -0.98 10.08 -6.91
CA HIS A 182 -0.42 11.41 -7.01
C HIS A 182 0.99 11.39 -7.61
N ARG A 183 1.89 10.55 -7.12
CA ARG A 183 3.25 10.39 -7.66
C ARG A 183 3.25 9.90 -9.10
N MET A 184 2.22 9.15 -9.51
CA MET A 184 1.98 8.80 -10.92
C MET A 184 1.38 9.97 -11.74
N GLN A 185 1.05 11.12 -11.13
CA GLN A 185 0.42 12.28 -11.74
C GLN A 185 -0.99 11.98 -12.30
N LEU A 186 -1.71 11.08 -11.67
CA LEU A 186 -3.06 10.68 -12.08
C LEU A 186 -4.15 11.46 -11.33
N ILE A 187 -3.84 11.95 -10.14
CA ILE A 187 -4.73 12.76 -9.31
C ILE A 187 -3.93 13.93 -8.68
N PRO A 188 -4.59 15.04 -8.30
CA PRO A 188 -3.94 16.12 -7.58
C PRO A 188 -3.49 15.66 -6.19
N ASP A 189 -2.53 16.37 -5.61
CA ASP A 189 -2.18 16.21 -4.20
C ASP A 189 -3.27 16.77 -3.30
N VAL A 190 -3.46 16.12 -2.15
CA VAL A 190 -4.25 16.63 -1.03
C VAL A 190 -3.36 16.50 0.21
N PRO A 191 -2.52 17.51 0.47
CA PRO A 191 -1.54 17.42 1.53
C PRO A 191 -2.18 17.42 2.91
N ASP A 192 -1.49 16.81 3.86
CA ASP A 192 -1.82 16.97 5.28
C ASP A 192 -1.54 18.41 5.71
N GLU A 193 -2.34 18.91 6.64
CA GLU A 193 -2.13 20.23 7.25
C GLU A 193 -1.34 20.07 8.57
N VAL A 194 -0.31 20.85 8.73
CA VAL A 194 0.57 20.87 9.94
C VAL A 194 -0.03 21.74 11.05
#